data_cbf0dc6c8289d36f17d11f112cb81a6e
#
_entry.id   cbf0dc6c8289d36f17d11f112cb81a6e
#
_cell.length_a   1.000
_cell.length_b   1.000
_cell.length_c   1.000
_cell.angle_alpha   90.00
_cell.angle_beta   90.00
_cell.angle_gamma   90.00
#
_symmetry.space_group_name_H-M   'P 1'
#
loop_
_entity.id
_entity.type
_entity.pdbx_description
1 polymer ?
#
loop_
_entity_poly.entity_id
_entity_poly.type
_entity_poly.pdbx_seq_one_letter_code
_entity_poly.pdbx_strand_id
1 'polypeptide(L)'
;MEMKGQEERRFVVNLRHDRGYRYISQASEDGRLHGEPYVSDEPDPVGEASGPATPALLGSAIAHCLSASLLEALRHAHLEVLNFETEVVAVVKPNEDGLPRIDHVDVKIRPHLAEASPRMQRCADVFENYCTVTSSVKRGIDVHVAVEWRIGQSEAEAA
;
A
#
# COMPACT_ATOMS: atom_id res chain seq x y z
N MET A 1 12.88 -24.15 -9.27
CA MET A 1 13.38 -23.51 -8.05
C MET A 1 12.35 -23.74 -6.96
N GLU A 2 12.63 -24.65 -6.04
CA GLU A 2 11.73 -24.89 -4.90
C GLU A 2 11.70 -23.61 -4.06
N MET A 3 10.55 -22.94 -4.02
CA MET A 3 10.29 -21.94 -3.02
C MET A 3 10.21 -22.66 -1.67
N LYS A 4 11.30 -22.63 -0.89
CA LYS A 4 11.24 -22.90 0.53
C LYS A 4 10.08 -22.08 1.08
N GLY A 5 9.14 -22.72 1.79
CA GLY A 5 7.98 -22.06 2.36
C GLY A 5 8.44 -20.80 3.07
N GLN A 6 7.94 -19.65 2.64
CA GLN A 6 8.23 -18.39 3.32
C GLN A 6 7.66 -18.52 4.73
N GLU A 7 8.50 -18.29 5.72
CA GLU A 7 8.07 -18.21 7.11
C GLU A 7 7.00 -17.11 7.26
N GLU A 8 6.10 -17.28 8.23
CA GLU A 8 5.10 -16.25 8.57
C GLU A 8 5.84 -14.96 8.92
N ARG A 9 5.44 -13.85 8.30
CA ARG A 9 6.01 -12.52 8.56
C ARG A 9 4.91 -11.63 9.10
N ARG A 10 5.23 -10.82 10.11
CA ARG A 10 4.30 -9.92 10.78
C ARG A 10 4.69 -8.47 10.58
N PHE A 11 3.84 -7.74 9.90
CA PHE A 11 3.95 -6.30 9.73
C PHE A 11 2.98 -5.62 10.69
N VAL A 12 3.51 -4.74 11.54
CA VAL A 12 2.72 -3.99 12.52
C VAL A 12 2.78 -2.51 12.17
N VAL A 13 1.62 -1.87 12.15
CA VAL A 13 1.52 -0.42 12.01
C VAL A 13 0.79 0.12 13.22
N ASN A 14 1.45 0.97 13.99
CA ASN A 14 0.87 1.68 15.11
C ASN A 14 0.48 3.08 14.68
N LEU A 15 -0.79 3.44 14.85
CA LEU A 15 -1.32 4.76 14.59
C LEU A 15 -1.56 5.50 15.90
N ARG A 16 -1.12 6.75 15.95
CA ARG A 16 -1.42 7.68 17.04
C ARG A 16 -2.20 8.86 16.48
N HIS A 17 -3.33 9.14 17.10
CA HIS A 17 -4.10 10.37 16.82
C HIS A 17 -3.26 11.58 17.17
N ASP A 18 -3.21 12.58 16.29
CA ASP A 18 -2.53 13.84 16.48
C ASP A 18 -3.56 14.95 16.76
N ARG A 19 -4.33 15.32 15.74
CA ARG A 19 -5.44 16.29 15.85
C ARG A 19 -6.43 16.08 14.71
N GLY A 20 -7.70 16.50 14.89
CA GLY A 20 -8.73 16.36 13.84
C GLY A 20 -8.80 14.94 13.30
N TYR A 21 -8.58 14.78 12.01
CA TYR A 21 -8.49 13.47 11.32
C TYR A 21 -7.05 13.06 11.00
N ARG A 22 -6.08 13.77 11.52
CA ARG A 22 -4.67 13.51 11.30
C ARG A 22 -4.15 12.43 12.24
N TYR A 23 -3.47 11.46 11.68
CA TYR A 23 -2.80 10.37 12.38
C TYR A 23 -1.32 10.31 11.99
N ILE A 24 -0.50 9.87 12.92
CA ILE A 24 0.92 9.58 12.71
C ILE A 24 1.09 8.07 12.83
N SER A 25 1.63 7.45 11.80
CA SER A 25 1.82 6.01 11.69
C SER A 25 3.30 5.65 11.74
N GLN A 26 3.63 4.55 12.42
CA GLN A 26 4.95 3.96 12.41
C GLN A 26 4.85 2.47 12.10
N ALA A 27 5.58 2.05 11.08
CA ALA A 27 5.63 0.65 10.67
C ALA A 27 6.79 -0.10 11.31
N SER A 28 6.60 -1.39 11.55
CA SER A 28 7.65 -2.32 11.97
C SER A 28 7.40 -3.72 11.39
N GLU A 29 8.45 -4.50 11.28
CA GLU A 29 8.41 -5.92 10.93
C GLU A 29 9.24 -6.69 11.96
N ASP A 30 8.65 -7.71 12.57
CA ASP A 30 9.28 -8.53 13.61
C ASP A 30 9.97 -7.69 14.72
N GLY A 31 9.33 -6.60 15.13
CA GLY A 31 9.81 -5.67 16.15
C GLY A 31 10.86 -4.65 15.71
N ARG A 32 11.29 -4.67 14.43
CA ARG A 32 12.20 -3.65 13.88
C ARG A 32 11.42 -2.54 13.20
N LEU A 33 11.70 -1.29 13.56
CA LEU A 33 11.10 -0.13 12.90
C LEU A 33 11.55 -0.06 11.43
N HIS A 34 10.61 0.27 10.56
CA HIS A 34 10.82 0.44 9.12
C HIS A 34 10.45 1.87 8.70
N GLY A 35 11.42 2.57 8.17
CA GLY A 35 11.26 3.94 7.68
C GLY A 35 10.95 4.95 8.78
N GLU A 36 10.76 6.18 8.35
CA GLU A 36 10.33 7.28 9.22
C GLU A 36 8.81 7.22 9.45
N PRO A 37 8.32 7.80 10.57
CA PRO A 37 6.90 7.99 10.78
C PRO A 37 6.28 8.77 9.61
N TYR A 38 5.07 8.41 9.22
CA TYR A 38 4.36 9.09 8.15
C TYR A 38 2.97 9.55 8.60
N VAL A 39 2.50 10.62 7.99
CA VAL A 39 1.21 11.24 8.29
C VAL A 39 0.15 10.74 7.33
N SER A 40 -1.06 10.51 7.85
CA SER A 40 -2.29 10.39 7.06
C SER A 40 -3.34 11.37 7.58
N ASP A 41 -4.19 11.86 6.69
CA ASP A 41 -5.25 12.81 7.02
C ASP A 41 -6.40 12.67 6.03
N GLU A 42 -7.55 13.25 6.36
CA GLU A 42 -8.65 13.36 5.40
C GLU A 42 -8.51 14.65 4.57
N PRO A 43 -9.05 14.67 3.34
CA PRO A 43 -9.04 15.88 2.53
C PRO A 43 -9.95 16.98 3.12
N ASP A 44 -9.67 18.23 2.74
CA ASP A 44 -10.55 19.37 3.02
C ASP A 44 -11.96 19.15 2.41
N PRO A 45 -13.06 19.51 3.08
CA PRO A 45 -13.17 20.20 4.37
C PRO A 45 -13.26 19.27 5.60
N VAL A 46 -13.12 17.95 5.45
CA VAL A 46 -13.25 17.00 6.57
C VAL A 46 -11.98 17.02 7.42
N GLY A 47 -10.82 16.94 6.79
CA GLY A 47 -9.50 17.08 7.41
C GLY A 47 -8.77 18.34 6.96
N GLU A 48 -7.47 18.37 7.09
CA GLU A 48 -6.59 19.48 6.70
C GLU A 48 -5.75 19.16 5.46
N ALA A 49 -5.98 18.00 4.82
CA ALA A 49 -5.16 17.50 3.71
C ALA A 49 -3.65 17.50 4.01
N SER A 50 -3.25 17.30 5.27
CA SER A 50 -1.86 17.35 5.71
C SER A 50 -1.06 16.06 5.42
N GLY A 51 -1.72 15.06 4.84
CA GLY A 51 -1.16 13.79 4.40
C GLY A 51 -2.10 13.07 3.46
N PRO A 52 -1.69 11.93 2.88
CA PRO A 52 -2.54 11.15 1.99
C PRO A 52 -3.75 10.58 2.74
N ALA A 53 -4.92 10.62 2.07
CA ALA A 53 -6.13 9.96 2.55
C ALA A 53 -6.03 8.43 2.38
N THR A 54 -6.86 7.71 3.12
CA THR A 54 -6.81 6.23 3.19
C THR A 54 -6.94 5.52 1.83
N PRO A 55 -7.77 5.96 0.85
CA PRO A 55 -7.78 5.35 -0.47
C PRO A 55 -6.46 5.53 -1.24
N ALA A 56 -5.76 6.66 -1.03
CA ALA A 56 -4.46 6.91 -1.64
C ALA A 56 -3.37 6.02 -1.01
N LEU A 57 -3.42 5.76 0.29
CA LEU A 57 -2.51 4.83 0.97
C LEU A 57 -2.68 3.40 0.43
N LEU A 58 -3.90 2.92 0.27
CA LEU A 58 -4.16 1.63 -0.34
C LEU A 58 -3.66 1.58 -1.79
N GLY A 59 -3.94 2.61 -2.58
CA GLY A 59 -3.43 2.75 -3.94
C GLY A 59 -1.91 2.69 -3.99
N SER A 60 -1.23 3.40 -3.09
CA SER A 60 0.24 3.41 -2.98
C SER A 60 0.79 2.01 -2.67
N ALA A 61 0.16 1.27 -1.77
CA ALA A 61 0.58 -0.10 -1.45
C ALA A 61 0.45 -1.04 -2.66
N ILE A 62 -0.66 -0.93 -3.40
CA ILE A 62 -0.90 -1.70 -4.64
C ILE A 62 0.12 -1.33 -5.71
N ALA A 63 0.31 -0.03 -5.97
CA ALA A 63 1.23 0.48 -6.98
C ALA A 63 2.67 0.06 -6.69
N HIS A 64 3.12 0.21 -5.43
CA HIS A 64 4.47 -0.19 -5.03
C HIS A 64 4.71 -1.69 -5.26
N CYS A 65 3.79 -2.55 -4.80
CA CYS A 65 3.92 -4.00 -4.93
C CYS A 65 3.98 -4.45 -6.40
N LEU A 66 3.11 -3.89 -7.25
CA LEU A 66 3.12 -4.18 -8.70
C LEU A 66 4.41 -3.69 -9.37
N SER A 67 4.84 -2.47 -9.04
CA SER A 67 6.07 -1.89 -9.59
C SER A 67 7.30 -2.72 -9.21
N ALA A 68 7.40 -3.12 -7.95
CA ALA A 68 8.50 -3.97 -7.48
C ALA A 68 8.50 -5.33 -8.18
N SER A 69 7.33 -5.95 -8.35
CA SER A 69 7.20 -7.24 -9.04
C SER A 69 7.61 -7.15 -10.52
N LEU A 70 7.19 -6.09 -11.22
CA LEU A 70 7.60 -5.90 -12.62
C LEU A 70 9.09 -5.57 -12.73
N LEU A 71 9.61 -4.71 -11.86
CA LEU A 71 11.04 -4.37 -11.82
C LEU A 71 11.89 -5.63 -11.63
N GLU A 72 11.48 -6.52 -10.73
CA GLU A 72 12.19 -7.78 -10.49
C GLU A 72 12.12 -8.72 -11.71
N ALA A 73 10.97 -8.83 -12.37
CA ALA A 73 10.82 -9.60 -13.61
C ALA A 73 11.74 -9.07 -14.73
N LEU A 74 11.83 -7.73 -14.88
CA LEU A 74 12.71 -7.09 -15.86
C LEU A 74 14.20 -7.36 -15.55
N ARG A 75 14.60 -7.29 -14.27
CA ARG A 75 15.96 -7.61 -13.82
C ARG A 75 16.33 -9.06 -14.08
N HIS A 76 15.44 -10.00 -13.77
CA HIS A 76 15.66 -11.42 -14.08
C HIS A 76 15.76 -11.69 -15.59
N ALA A 77 15.06 -10.90 -16.40
CA ALA A 77 15.18 -10.96 -17.87
C ALA A 77 16.44 -10.23 -18.41
N HIS A 78 17.28 -9.68 -17.53
CA HIS A 78 18.47 -8.89 -17.87
C HIS A 78 18.15 -7.69 -18.77
N LEU A 79 17.04 -7.00 -18.49
CA LEU A 79 16.65 -5.78 -19.16
C LEU A 79 17.05 -4.58 -18.30
N GLU A 80 17.79 -3.65 -18.91
CA GLU A 80 18.23 -2.45 -18.22
C GLU A 80 17.08 -1.45 -18.10
N VAL A 81 16.74 -1.10 -16.86
CA VAL A 81 15.69 -0.13 -16.53
C VAL A 81 16.33 1.21 -16.21
N LEU A 82 16.06 2.22 -17.04
CA LEU A 82 16.57 3.58 -16.89
C LEU A 82 15.72 4.42 -15.94
N ASN A 83 14.41 4.26 -16.00
CA ASN A 83 13.44 4.94 -15.14
C ASN A 83 12.18 4.07 -14.95
N PHE A 84 11.39 4.37 -13.91
CA PHE A 84 10.20 3.61 -13.60
C PHE A 84 9.16 4.54 -12.95
N GLU A 85 8.04 4.75 -13.62
CA GLU A 85 6.95 5.58 -13.12
C GLU A 85 5.67 4.76 -13.00
N THR A 86 4.91 5.00 -11.95
CA THR A 86 3.62 4.35 -11.74
C THR A 86 2.59 5.37 -11.30
N GLU A 87 1.47 5.39 -12.01
CA GLU A 87 0.28 6.15 -11.67
C GLU A 87 -0.79 5.20 -11.14
N VAL A 88 -1.44 5.57 -10.07
CA VAL A 88 -2.54 4.82 -9.49
C VAL A 88 -3.74 5.72 -9.24
N VAL A 89 -4.92 5.25 -9.59
CA VAL A 89 -6.19 5.94 -9.36
C VAL A 89 -7.11 5.00 -8.57
N ALA A 90 -7.40 5.34 -7.32
CA ALA A 90 -8.42 4.67 -6.51
C ALA A 90 -9.74 5.44 -6.63
N VAL A 91 -10.75 4.82 -7.20
CA VAL A 91 -12.06 5.44 -7.42
C VAL A 91 -12.99 5.08 -6.27
N VAL A 92 -13.50 6.09 -5.57
CA VAL A 92 -14.49 5.94 -4.50
C VAL A 92 -15.86 6.34 -5.02
N LYS A 93 -16.85 5.48 -4.83
CA LYS A 93 -18.25 5.70 -5.18
C LYS A 93 -19.17 5.27 -4.04
N PRO A 94 -20.38 5.84 -3.93
CA PRO A 94 -21.40 5.33 -3.02
C PRO A 94 -21.87 3.93 -3.49
N ASN A 95 -22.06 3.02 -2.53
CA ASN A 95 -22.76 1.75 -2.76
C ASN A 95 -24.28 1.93 -2.76
N GLU A 96 -25.04 0.84 -2.83
CA GLU A 96 -26.52 0.85 -2.83
C GLU A 96 -27.12 1.51 -1.59
N ASP A 97 -26.41 1.48 -0.45
CA ASP A 97 -26.81 2.12 0.81
C ASP A 97 -26.35 3.58 0.93
N GLY A 98 -25.74 4.14 -0.12
CA GLY A 98 -25.20 5.50 -0.14
C GLY A 98 -23.85 5.65 0.59
N LEU A 99 -23.22 4.56 1.03
CA LEU A 99 -21.95 4.59 1.76
C LEU A 99 -20.77 4.59 0.81
N PRO A 100 -19.72 5.43 1.05
CA PRO A 100 -18.53 5.45 0.18
C PRO A 100 -17.77 4.13 0.25
N ARG A 101 -17.40 3.61 -0.92
CA ARG A 101 -16.59 2.40 -1.10
C ARG A 101 -15.58 2.59 -2.21
N ILE A 102 -14.43 1.96 -2.10
CA ILE A 102 -13.50 1.86 -3.22
C ILE A 102 -14.14 0.92 -4.24
N ASP A 103 -14.50 1.47 -5.39
CA ASP A 103 -15.15 0.75 -6.48
C ASP A 103 -14.12 -0.06 -7.29
N HIS A 104 -13.05 0.59 -7.69
CA HIS A 104 -11.92 -0.03 -8.38
C HIS A 104 -10.63 0.77 -8.20
N VAL A 105 -9.53 0.16 -8.59
CA VAL A 105 -8.21 0.79 -8.62
C VAL A 105 -7.59 0.54 -9.99
N ASP A 106 -7.27 1.62 -10.69
CA ASP A 106 -6.56 1.57 -11.97
C ASP A 106 -5.07 1.86 -11.73
N VAL A 107 -4.20 1.02 -12.29
CA VAL A 107 -2.75 1.18 -12.18
C VAL A 107 -2.14 1.23 -13.58
N LYS A 108 -1.35 2.26 -13.84
CA LYS A 108 -0.58 2.41 -15.08
C LYS A 108 0.90 2.47 -14.76
N ILE A 109 1.64 1.47 -15.19
CA ILE A 109 3.07 1.33 -14.96
C ILE A 109 3.82 1.67 -16.26
N ARG A 110 4.84 2.52 -16.17
CA ARG A 110 5.64 3.02 -17.30
C ARG A 110 7.12 2.77 -17.05
N PRO A 111 7.64 1.56 -17.26
CA PRO A 111 9.07 1.32 -17.23
C PRO A 111 9.71 1.95 -18.47
N HIS A 112 10.82 2.67 -18.28
CA HIS A 112 11.68 3.17 -19.35
C HIS A 112 12.92 2.29 -19.43
N LEU A 113 13.06 1.56 -20.52
CA LEU A 113 14.16 0.62 -20.76
C LEU A 113 15.19 1.21 -21.72
N ALA A 114 16.44 0.78 -21.58
CA ALA A 114 17.53 1.22 -22.48
C ALA A 114 17.30 0.78 -23.94
N GLU A 115 16.69 -0.40 -24.13
CA GLU A 115 16.39 -0.93 -25.45
C GLU A 115 15.13 -1.81 -25.44
N ALA A 116 14.50 -1.95 -26.61
CA ALA A 116 13.35 -2.85 -26.77
C ALA A 116 13.80 -4.32 -26.82
N SER A 117 12.99 -5.21 -26.25
CA SER A 117 13.26 -6.64 -26.25
C SER A 117 11.96 -7.45 -26.31
N PRO A 118 11.91 -8.59 -27.06
CA PRO A 118 10.77 -9.50 -27.02
C PRO A 118 10.45 -10.05 -25.63
N ARG A 119 11.41 -10.02 -24.69
CA ARG A 119 11.22 -10.46 -23.30
C ARG A 119 10.34 -9.52 -22.48
N MET A 120 10.17 -8.27 -22.90
CA MET A 120 9.31 -7.28 -22.21
C MET A 120 7.88 -7.79 -22.05
N GLN A 121 7.29 -8.34 -23.11
CA GLN A 121 5.92 -8.84 -23.06
C GLN A 121 5.79 -10.00 -22.08
N ARG A 122 6.74 -10.94 -22.06
CA ARG A 122 6.74 -12.04 -21.09
C ARG A 122 6.81 -11.55 -19.66
N CYS A 123 7.61 -10.53 -19.36
CA CYS A 123 7.65 -9.91 -18.04
C CYS A 123 6.29 -9.32 -17.66
N ALA A 124 5.66 -8.59 -18.59
CA ALA A 124 4.33 -8.02 -18.39
C ALA A 124 3.22 -9.07 -18.18
N ASP A 125 3.34 -10.23 -18.80
CA ASP A 125 2.33 -11.30 -18.69
C ASP A 125 2.36 -12.02 -17.34
N VAL A 126 3.48 -11.98 -16.61
CA VAL A 126 3.66 -12.83 -15.42
C VAL A 126 3.80 -12.07 -14.11
N PHE A 127 4.21 -10.80 -14.12
CA PHE A 127 4.62 -10.07 -12.91
C PHE A 127 3.50 -9.93 -11.85
N GLU A 128 2.25 -9.81 -12.27
CA GLU A 128 1.11 -9.69 -11.35
C GLU A 128 0.96 -10.92 -10.43
N ASN A 129 1.32 -12.11 -10.91
CA ASN A 129 1.22 -13.34 -10.15
C ASN A 129 2.12 -13.34 -8.90
N TYR A 130 3.16 -12.52 -8.90
CA TYR A 130 4.12 -12.40 -7.81
C TYR A 130 3.82 -11.24 -6.85
N CYS A 131 2.81 -10.42 -7.16
CA CYS A 131 2.41 -9.30 -6.31
C CYS A 131 1.52 -9.76 -5.15
N THR A 132 2.07 -9.85 -3.95
CA THR A 132 1.37 -10.28 -2.74
C THR A 132 0.16 -9.38 -2.45
N VAL A 133 0.34 -8.06 -2.41
CA VAL A 133 -0.72 -7.10 -2.07
C VAL A 133 -1.87 -7.16 -3.06
N THR A 134 -1.59 -7.03 -4.36
CA THR A 134 -2.64 -7.01 -5.39
C THR A 134 -3.40 -8.34 -5.45
N SER A 135 -2.69 -9.48 -5.38
CA SER A 135 -3.33 -10.80 -5.37
C SER A 135 -4.24 -11.00 -4.16
N SER A 136 -3.85 -10.48 -3.00
CA SER A 136 -4.66 -10.54 -1.78
C SER A 136 -5.88 -9.62 -1.86
N VAL A 137 -5.69 -8.37 -2.29
CA VAL A 137 -6.79 -7.38 -2.44
C VAL A 137 -7.84 -7.87 -3.45
N LYS A 138 -7.42 -8.41 -4.59
CA LYS A 138 -8.34 -8.97 -5.62
C LYS A 138 -9.22 -10.10 -5.08
N ARG A 139 -8.77 -10.86 -4.07
CA ARG A 139 -9.51 -11.99 -3.47
C ARG A 139 -10.33 -11.60 -2.24
N GLY A 140 -10.10 -10.40 -1.71
CA GLY A 140 -10.51 -10.01 -0.39
C GLY A 140 -9.55 -10.52 0.69
N ILE A 141 -9.49 -9.79 1.79
CA ILE A 141 -8.66 -10.10 2.97
C ILE A 141 -9.59 -10.04 4.17
N ASP A 142 -9.56 -11.07 5.03
CA ASP A 142 -10.31 -11.04 6.28
C ASP A 142 -9.75 -9.94 7.19
N VAL A 143 -10.65 -9.11 7.71
CA VAL A 143 -10.31 -8.03 8.63
C VAL A 143 -11.03 -8.27 9.95
N HIS A 144 -10.24 -8.54 10.99
CA HIS A 144 -10.75 -8.76 12.34
C HIS A 144 -10.59 -7.48 13.15
N VAL A 145 -11.68 -6.98 13.73
CA VAL A 145 -11.71 -5.72 14.48
C VAL A 145 -12.06 -5.97 15.92
N ALA A 146 -11.25 -5.44 16.84
CA ALA A 146 -11.55 -5.39 18.27
C ALA A 146 -11.43 -3.96 18.77
N VAL A 147 -12.28 -3.54 19.70
CA VAL A 147 -12.22 -2.22 20.32
C VAL A 147 -11.98 -2.39 21.82
N GLU A 148 -10.86 -1.83 22.30
CA GLU A 148 -10.49 -1.82 23.71
C GLU A 148 -10.63 -0.39 24.26
N TRP A 149 -11.57 -0.23 25.22
CA TRP A 149 -11.84 1.06 25.81
C TRP A 149 -10.90 1.34 26.98
N ARG A 150 -10.29 2.52 26.98
CA ARG A 150 -9.57 3.07 28.14
C ARG A 150 -10.35 4.27 28.65
N ILE A 151 -10.64 4.31 29.96
CA ILE A 151 -11.44 5.36 30.60
C ILE A 151 -10.58 5.99 31.68
N GLY A 152 -10.51 7.32 31.72
CA GLY A 152 -9.73 8.10 32.69
C GLY A 152 -8.87 9.18 32.03
N GLN A 153 -7.98 9.78 32.81
CA GLN A 153 -7.04 10.79 32.31
C GLN A 153 -6.01 10.15 31.38
N SER A 154 -5.62 10.85 30.31
CA SER A 154 -4.54 10.38 29.43
C SER A 154 -3.20 10.40 30.16
N GLU A 155 -2.36 9.40 29.93
CA GLU A 155 -1.01 9.33 30.54
C GLU A 155 -0.12 10.55 30.19
N ALA A 156 -0.49 11.36 29.21
CA ALA A 156 0.21 12.58 28.82
C ALA A 156 -0.01 13.76 29.79
N GLU A 157 -1.03 13.70 30.66
CA GLU A 157 -1.31 14.76 31.66
C GLU A 157 -0.78 14.42 33.07
N ALA A 158 -0.20 13.24 33.26
CA ALA A 158 0.33 12.74 34.52
C ALA A 158 1.87 12.91 34.69
N ALA A 159 2.53 13.64 33.78
CA ALA A 159 3.97 13.87 33.81
C ALA A 159 4.30 15.35 34.11
#